data_4362a1d5aabccae342523b50a4b5f625
#
_entry.id   4362a1d5aabccae342523b50a4b5f625
#
_cell.length_a   1.000
_cell.length_b   1.000
_cell.length_c   1.000
_cell.angle_alpha   90.00
_cell.angle_beta   90.00
_cell.angle_gamma   90.00
#
_symmetry.space_group_name_H-M   'P 1'
#
loop_
_entity.id
_entity.type
_entity.pdbx_description
1 polymer ?
#
loop_
_entity_poly.entity_id
_entity_poly.type
_entity_poly.pdbx_seq_one_letter_code
_entity_poly.pdbx_strand_id
1 'polypeptide(L)'
;DLNAPTKILPKFNGKKVAKNGVNLFGYFNKKTGLAIGVNLMKNVIEKIKINFSTHNVNIDDNSLISPLETNNKVWDISLFHINADQTGNFAPYLQKEHLNTYKIGYWAWELERFPSEPLTNAKFLNDIWVPSNFIADSIERSCFIRPKIIPHPVLEHDKNNFCLDTKFNFKNKFNVTGIFD
;
A
#
# COMPACT_ATOMS: atom_id res chain seq x y z
N ASP A 1 -16.66 -4.36 -29.64
CA ASP A 1 -15.43 -5.03 -29.15
C ASP A 1 -14.73 -4.11 -28.17
N LEU A 2 -15.05 -4.26 -26.88
CA LEU A 2 -14.38 -3.59 -25.80
C LEU A 2 -13.13 -4.39 -25.44
N ASN A 3 -12.01 -4.05 -26.05
CA ASN A 3 -10.71 -4.52 -25.62
C ASN A 3 -10.41 -3.94 -24.25
N ALA A 4 -10.73 -4.69 -23.18
CA ALA A 4 -10.23 -4.42 -21.86
C ALA A 4 -8.69 -4.39 -21.95
N PRO A 5 -8.01 -3.36 -21.38
CA PRO A 5 -6.57 -3.32 -21.41
C PRO A 5 -6.03 -4.55 -20.69
N THR A 6 -5.39 -5.43 -21.44
CA THR A 6 -4.70 -6.59 -20.87
C THR A 6 -3.72 -6.08 -19.84
N LYS A 7 -3.96 -6.39 -18.58
CA LYS A 7 -3.10 -6.05 -17.45
C LYS A 7 -1.75 -6.73 -17.70
N ILE A 8 -0.81 -6.01 -18.29
CA ILE A 8 0.57 -6.48 -18.42
C ILE A 8 1.17 -6.40 -17.02
N LEU A 9 1.02 -7.47 -16.27
CA LEU A 9 1.72 -7.62 -15.00
C LEU A 9 3.22 -7.65 -15.32
N PRO A 10 4.04 -6.78 -14.70
CA PRO A 10 5.47 -6.84 -14.89
C PRO A 10 5.96 -8.23 -14.47
N LYS A 11 6.68 -8.93 -15.38
CA LYS A 11 7.27 -10.24 -15.08
C LYS A 11 8.20 -10.10 -13.88
N PHE A 12 7.91 -10.89 -12.85
CA PHE A 12 8.70 -10.97 -11.63
C PHE A 12 10.05 -11.63 -11.96
N ASN A 13 11.08 -10.84 -12.22
CA ASN A 13 12.44 -11.31 -12.44
C ASN A 13 13.16 -11.40 -11.09
N GLY A 14 13.11 -12.57 -10.47
CA GLY A 14 13.53 -12.85 -9.11
C GLY A 14 15.02 -12.65 -8.83
N LYS A 15 15.48 -11.43 -8.61
CA LYS A 15 16.79 -11.17 -7.99
C LYS A 15 16.62 -10.63 -6.58
N LYS A 16 17.14 -11.41 -5.62
CA LYS A 16 17.47 -11.07 -4.22
C LYS A 16 16.52 -10.14 -3.44
N VAL A 17 15.25 -10.45 -3.47
CA VAL A 17 14.26 -9.85 -2.57
C VAL A 17 14.05 -10.81 -1.40
N ALA A 18 14.09 -10.30 -0.18
CA ALA A 18 13.85 -11.10 1.00
C ALA A 18 12.37 -11.46 1.13
N LYS A 19 12.09 -12.69 1.52
CA LYS A 19 10.73 -13.19 1.68
C LYS A 19 10.12 -12.81 3.02
N ASN A 20 8.80 -12.79 3.05
CA ASN A 20 8.01 -12.61 4.27
C ASN A 20 8.21 -11.24 4.94
N GLY A 21 8.14 -10.16 4.16
CA GLY A 21 8.23 -8.82 4.70
C GLY A 21 7.64 -7.74 3.80
N VAL A 22 7.60 -6.52 4.33
CA VAL A 22 6.95 -5.37 3.71
C VAL A 22 7.89 -4.16 3.66
N ASN A 23 8.05 -3.56 2.50
CA ASN A 23 8.59 -2.21 2.35
C ASN A 23 7.40 -1.25 2.45
N LEU A 24 7.31 -0.50 3.52
CA LEU A 24 6.22 0.44 3.77
C LEU A 24 6.63 1.86 3.38
N PHE A 25 6.02 2.39 2.34
CA PHE A 25 6.25 3.74 1.82
C PHE A 25 5.14 4.67 2.30
N GLY A 26 5.49 5.86 2.80
CA GLY A 26 4.51 6.85 3.23
C GLY A 26 5.12 8.10 3.87
N TYR A 27 4.27 9.00 4.31
CA TYR A 27 4.64 10.31 4.85
C TYR A 27 4.88 10.28 6.36
N PHE A 28 5.83 9.48 6.85
CA PHE A 28 6.04 9.23 8.28
C PHE A 28 6.32 10.50 9.10
N ASN A 29 6.96 11.51 8.50
CA ASN A 29 7.42 12.72 9.17
C ASN A 29 6.48 13.92 9.00
N LYS A 30 5.29 13.75 8.43
CA LYS A 30 4.31 14.83 8.24
C LYS A 30 3.20 14.77 9.30
N LYS A 31 2.50 15.90 9.48
CA LYS A 31 1.35 16.00 10.39
C LYS A 31 0.04 16.00 9.58
N THR A 32 -0.23 14.93 8.86
CA THR A 32 -1.41 14.78 8.00
C THR A 32 -2.16 13.50 8.33
N GLY A 33 -3.40 13.36 7.87
CA GLY A 33 -4.18 12.14 8.02
C GLY A 33 -3.48 10.91 7.42
N LEU A 34 -2.82 11.08 6.25
CA LEU A 34 -2.03 10.02 5.62
C LEU A 34 -0.83 9.60 6.49
N ALA A 35 -0.16 10.57 7.14
CA ALA A 35 0.94 10.28 8.04
C ALA A 35 0.46 9.50 9.28
N ILE A 36 -0.69 9.86 9.83
CA ILE A 36 -1.31 9.11 10.93
C ILE A 36 -1.63 7.69 10.44
N GLY A 37 -2.26 7.54 9.28
CA GLY A 37 -2.63 6.25 8.70
C GLY A 37 -1.44 5.32 8.49
N VAL A 38 -0.34 5.81 7.89
CA VAL A 38 0.85 4.98 7.65
C VAL A 38 1.54 4.58 8.95
N ASN A 39 1.57 5.46 9.96
CA ASN A 39 2.14 5.12 11.27
C ASN A 39 1.28 4.08 12.00
N LEU A 40 -0.03 4.15 11.90
CA LEU A 40 -0.93 3.11 12.41
C LEU A 40 -0.71 1.77 11.68
N MET A 41 -0.54 1.79 10.36
CA MET A 41 -0.23 0.59 9.59
C MET A 41 1.12 -0.01 10.01
N LYS A 42 2.15 0.82 10.21
CA LYS A 42 3.44 0.41 10.76
C LYS A 42 3.25 -0.32 12.10
N ASN A 43 2.51 0.27 13.04
CA ASN A 43 2.27 -0.32 14.35
C ASN A 43 1.57 -1.69 14.26
N VAL A 44 0.63 -1.85 13.33
CA VAL A 44 -0.03 -3.15 13.10
C VAL A 44 0.97 -4.18 12.58
N ILE A 45 1.76 -3.85 11.57
CA ILE A 45 2.76 -4.74 10.98
C ILE A 45 3.76 -5.19 12.05
N GLU A 46 4.20 -4.27 12.92
CA GLU A 46 5.10 -4.53 14.04
C GLU A 46 4.44 -5.46 15.08
N LYS A 47 3.19 -5.16 15.48
CA LYS A 47 2.43 -5.96 16.45
C LYS A 47 2.21 -7.40 15.99
N ILE A 48 1.99 -7.62 14.71
CA ILE A 48 1.84 -8.98 14.12
C ILE A 48 3.16 -9.63 13.73
N LYS A 49 4.29 -8.99 14.06
CA LYS A 49 5.65 -9.50 13.87
C LYS A 49 6.00 -9.86 12.42
N ILE A 50 5.48 -9.11 11.45
CA ILE A 50 5.93 -9.17 10.07
C ILE A 50 7.19 -8.33 9.93
N ASN A 51 8.21 -8.84 9.24
CA ASN A 51 9.39 -8.07 8.93
C ASN A 51 9.04 -6.88 8.03
N PHE A 52 9.60 -5.71 8.30
CA PHE A 52 9.35 -4.54 7.44
C PHE A 52 10.53 -3.57 7.41
N SER A 53 10.50 -2.71 6.42
CA SER A 53 11.31 -1.49 6.33
C SER A 53 10.41 -0.30 6.04
N THR A 54 10.76 0.87 6.57
CA THR A 54 10.01 2.11 6.31
C THR A 54 10.78 3.00 5.34
N HIS A 55 10.05 3.61 4.41
CA HIS A 55 10.57 4.53 3.42
C HIS A 55 9.77 5.82 3.49
N ASN A 56 10.37 6.88 4.07
CA ASN A 56 9.70 8.17 4.15
C ASN A 56 9.66 8.83 2.78
N VAL A 57 8.49 9.32 2.42
CA VAL A 57 8.22 10.01 1.16
C VAL A 57 8.16 11.50 1.42
N ASN A 58 8.84 12.32 0.61
CA ASN A 58 8.72 13.76 0.68
C ASN A 58 7.62 14.24 -0.27
N ILE A 59 6.65 15.00 0.28
CA ILE A 59 5.55 15.57 -0.52
C ILE A 59 6.04 16.71 -1.41
N ASP A 60 7.04 17.49 -0.94
CA ASP A 60 7.39 18.77 -1.55
C ASP A 60 8.15 18.61 -2.86
N ASP A 61 9.01 17.60 -2.95
CA ASP A 61 9.85 17.33 -4.12
C ASP A 61 9.64 15.94 -4.72
N ASN A 62 8.64 15.19 -4.23
CA ASN A 62 8.35 13.81 -4.64
C ASN A 62 9.55 12.86 -4.55
N SER A 63 10.56 13.23 -3.77
CA SER A 63 11.74 12.39 -3.60
C SER A 63 11.57 11.38 -2.47
N LEU A 64 12.21 10.24 -2.61
CA LEU A 64 12.37 9.28 -1.52
C LEU A 64 13.54 9.77 -0.65
N ILE A 65 13.22 10.15 0.57
CA ILE A 65 14.26 10.35 1.58
C ILE A 65 14.75 8.97 2.02
N SER A 66 16.05 8.83 2.14
CA SER A 66 16.71 7.59 2.57
C SER A 66 15.96 6.91 3.71
N PRO A 67 15.90 5.58 3.73
CA PRO A 67 15.18 4.84 4.77
C PRO A 67 15.65 5.30 6.15
N LEU A 68 14.69 5.59 7.02
CA LEU A 68 14.95 6.05 8.39
C LEU A 68 15.74 5.01 9.21
N GLU A 69 15.74 3.76 8.77
CA GLU A 69 16.49 2.68 9.37
C GLU A 69 17.21 1.88 8.29
N THR A 70 18.53 1.78 8.42
CA THR A 70 19.47 1.22 7.47
C THR A 70 19.47 -0.32 7.44
N ASN A 71 18.36 -0.98 7.43
CA ASN A 71 18.34 -2.35 6.96
C ASN A 71 18.17 -2.29 5.44
N ASN A 72 19.27 -2.39 4.71
CA ASN A 72 19.34 -2.43 3.24
C ASN A 72 18.60 -3.64 2.64
N LYS A 73 17.67 -4.22 3.39
CA LYS A 73 16.92 -5.39 3.01
C LYS A 73 15.63 -4.96 2.33
N VAL A 74 15.47 -5.33 1.07
CA VAL A 74 14.22 -5.16 0.33
C VAL A 74 13.39 -6.42 0.49
N TRP A 75 12.15 -6.24 0.88
CA TRP A 75 11.18 -7.30 1.09
C TRP A 75 10.35 -7.54 -0.17
N ASP A 76 9.70 -8.67 -0.25
CA ASP A 76 8.93 -9.11 -1.41
C ASP A 76 7.62 -8.35 -1.65
N ILE A 77 7.12 -7.59 -0.68
CA ILE A 77 5.96 -6.73 -0.82
C ILE A 77 6.37 -5.26 -0.64
N SER A 78 5.86 -4.38 -1.50
CA SER A 78 5.95 -2.92 -1.36
C SER A 78 4.55 -2.35 -1.21
N LEU A 79 4.26 -1.76 -0.06
CA LEU A 79 2.99 -1.12 0.27
C LEU A 79 3.16 0.40 0.24
N PHE A 80 2.49 1.05 -0.69
CA PHE A 80 2.51 2.50 -0.89
C PHE A 80 1.30 3.12 -0.22
N HIS A 81 1.47 3.62 1.00
CA HIS A 81 0.44 4.36 1.73
C HIS A 81 0.54 5.85 1.39
N ILE A 82 0.18 6.17 0.17
CA ILE A 82 0.23 7.51 -0.43
C ILE A 82 -0.99 7.68 -1.33
N ASN A 83 -1.40 8.94 -1.59
CA ASN A 83 -2.55 9.18 -2.44
C ASN A 83 -2.34 8.70 -3.88
N ALA A 84 -3.45 8.39 -4.54
CA ALA A 84 -3.48 7.87 -5.89
C ALA A 84 -2.81 8.81 -6.91
N ASP A 85 -3.07 10.10 -6.80
CA ASP A 85 -2.49 11.16 -7.63
C ASP A 85 -0.97 11.29 -7.49
N GLN A 86 -0.43 10.96 -6.30
CA GLN A 86 0.99 10.99 -6.02
C GLN A 86 1.70 9.66 -6.34
N THR A 87 0.97 8.56 -6.36
CA THR A 87 1.57 7.22 -6.51
C THR A 87 2.43 7.08 -7.76
N GLY A 88 2.01 7.65 -8.89
CA GLY A 88 2.77 7.59 -10.15
C GLY A 88 4.07 8.38 -10.12
N ASN A 89 4.13 9.44 -9.32
CA ASN A 89 5.30 10.31 -9.23
C ASN A 89 6.49 9.63 -8.56
N PHE A 90 6.25 8.59 -7.75
CA PHE A 90 7.31 7.87 -7.04
C PHE A 90 7.92 6.73 -7.83
N ALA A 91 7.27 6.25 -8.88
CA ALA A 91 7.78 5.13 -9.66
C ALA A 91 9.22 5.32 -10.17
N PRO A 92 9.62 6.52 -10.65
CA PRO A 92 10.99 6.77 -11.12
C PRO A 92 12.05 6.74 -10.01
N TYR A 93 11.65 6.97 -8.76
CA TYR A 93 12.56 7.05 -7.60
C TYR A 93 12.72 5.71 -6.88
N LEU A 94 11.98 4.68 -7.29
CA LEU A 94 12.12 3.35 -6.72
C LEU A 94 13.47 2.75 -7.08
N GLN A 95 14.15 2.19 -6.09
CA GLN A 95 15.35 1.40 -6.34
C GLN A 95 15.01 0.19 -7.20
N LYS A 96 15.99 -0.30 -7.99
CA LYS A 96 15.79 -1.42 -8.91
C LYS A 96 15.22 -2.67 -8.21
N GLU A 97 15.61 -2.89 -6.97
CA GLU A 97 15.17 -4.01 -6.14
C GLU A 97 13.66 -3.93 -5.86
N HIS A 98 13.12 -2.71 -5.61
CA HIS A 98 11.68 -2.52 -5.39
C HIS A 98 10.84 -2.75 -6.65
N LEU A 99 11.44 -2.67 -7.85
CA LEU A 99 10.73 -2.98 -9.09
C LEU A 99 10.32 -4.46 -9.18
N ASN A 100 11.03 -5.33 -8.47
CA ASN A 100 10.79 -6.78 -8.43
C ASN A 100 9.87 -7.24 -7.28
N THR A 101 9.28 -6.31 -6.52
CA THR A 101 8.37 -6.62 -5.43
C THR A 101 6.92 -6.67 -5.89
N TYR A 102 6.04 -7.30 -5.10
CA TYR A 102 4.59 -7.17 -5.28
C TYR A 102 4.15 -5.81 -4.75
N LYS A 103 3.60 -4.96 -5.60
CA LYS A 103 3.33 -3.56 -5.30
C LYS A 103 1.85 -3.33 -5.03
N ILE A 104 1.55 -2.76 -3.88
CA ILE A 104 0.19 -2.47 -3.43
C ILE A 104 0.07 -0.96 -3.20
N GLY A 105 -0.88 -0.31 -3.83
CA GLY A 105 -1.27 1.06 -3.49
C GLY A 105 -2.37 1.05 -2.42
N TYR A 106 -2.17 1.76 -1.32
CA TYR A 106 -3.21 1.95 -0.32
C TYR A 106 -3.72 3.39 -0.43
N TRP A 107 -4.90 3.57 -1.01
CA TRP A 107 -5.42 4.86 -1.44
C TRP A 107 -6.57 5.35 -0.57
N ALA A 108 -6.48 6.61 -0.14
CA ALA A 108 -7.60 7.36 0.42
C ALA A 108 -8.22 8.24 -0.68
N TRP A 109 -9.55 8.36 -0.67
CA TRP A 109 -10.29 9.22 -1.57
C TRP A 109 -11.60 9.66 -0.94
N GLU A 110 -11.94 10.95 -1.04
CA GLU A 110 -13.06 11.52 -0.29
C GLU A 110 -14.25 11.90 -1.18
N LEU A 111 -14.08 11.83 -2.50
CA LEU A 111 -15.12 12.23 -3.45
C LEU A 111 -15.83 11.04 -4.09
N GLU A 112 -17.08 11.25 -4.48
CA GLU A 112 -17.91 10.23 -5.11
C GLU A 112 -17.35 9.73 -6.46
N ARG A 113 -16.66 10.61 -7.19
CA ARG A 113 -16.01 10.29 -8.47
C ARG A 113 -14.51 10.25 -8.31
N PHE A 114 -13.92 9.15 -8.73
CA PHE A 114 -12.47 9.01 -8.80
C PHE A 114 -11.99 9.48 -10.18
N PRO A 115 -10.97 10.35 -10.27
CA PRO A 115 -10.42 10.78 -11.53
C PRO A 115 -9.69 9.64 -12.26
N SER A 116 -9.67 9.68 -13.60
CA SER A 116 -9.05 8.62 -14.40
C SER A 116 -7.51 8.73 -14.47
N GLU A 117 -6.95 9.93 -14.32
CA GLU A 117 -5.51 10.17 -14.46
C GLU A 117 -4.65 9.36 -13.48
N PRO A 118 -4.99 9.23 -12.18
CA PRO A 118 -4.20 8.44 -11.24
C PRO A 118 -4.06 6.97 -11.63
N LEU A 119 -5.01 6.41 -12.37
CA LEU A 119 -4.92 5.03 -12.83
C LEU A 119 -3.86 4.80 -13.89
N THR A 120 -3.63 5.76 -14.77
CA THR A 120 -2.54 5.68 -15.73
C THR A 120 -1.20 5.65 -15.00
N ASN A 121 -1.10 6.39 -13.92
CA ASN A 121 0.08 6.47 -13.07
C ASN A 121 0.26 5.23 -12.18
N ALA A 122 -0.81 4.48 -11.92
CA ALA A 122 -0.79 3.29 -11.07
C ALA A 122 -0.49 1.98 -11.83
N LYS A 123 -0.16 2.03 -13.12
CA LYS A 123 0.12 0.83 -13.95
C LYS A 123 1.23 -0.06 -13.40
N PHE A 124 2.13 0.48 -12.58
CA PHE A 124 3.19 -0.29 -11.94
C PHE A 124 2.72 -1.06 -10.71
N LEU A 125 1.52 -0.76 -10.17
CA LEU A 125 0.95 -1.49 -9.04
C LEU A 125 0.38 -2.85 -9.47
N ASN A 126 0.49 -3.82 -8.59
CA ASN A 126 -0.11 -5.14 -8.77
C ASN A 126 -1.52 -5.20 -8.16
N ASP A 127 -1.76 -4.39 -7.12
CA ASP A 127 -3.03 -4.37 -6.40
C ASP A 127 -3.33 -2.98 -5.85
N ILE A 128 -4.62 -2.71 -5.58
CA ILE A 128 -5.09 -1.48 -4.96
C ILE A 128 -5.93 -1.84 -3.74
N TRP A 129 -5.58 -1.25 -2.61
CA TRP A 129 -6.31 -1.37 -1.36
C TRP A 129 -6.91 -0.02 -0.97
N VAL A 130 -8.09 -0.05 -0.38
CA VAL A 130 -8.81 1.15 0.06
C VAL A 130 -9.46 0.93 1.42
N PRO A 131 -9.64 1.97 2.24
CA PRO A 131 -10.16 1.80 3.61
C PRO A 131 -11.65 1.52 3.69
N SER A 132 -12.46 1.76 2.65
CA SER A 132 -13.91 1.66 2.74
C SER A 132 -14.57 1.24 1.42
N ASN A 133 -15.82 0.76 1.53
CA ASN A 133 -16.68 0.49 0.39
C ASN A 133 -16.92 1.75 -0.45
N PHE A 134 -17.11 2.91 0.19
CA PHE A 134 -17.33 4.18 -0.51
C PHE A 134 -16.22 4.46 -1.54
N ILE A 135 -14.97 4.30 -1.14
CA ILE A 135 -13.83 4.50 -2.03
C ILE A 135 -13.75 3.40 -3.08
N ALA A 136 -13.98 2.15 -2.69
CA ALA A 136 -14.00 1.04 -3.65
C ALA A 136 -15.04 1.27 -4.75
N ASP A 137 -16.25 1.69 -4.38
CA ASP A 137 -17.34 1.97 -5.31
C ASP A 137 -17.04 3.18 -6.21
N SER A 138 -16.37 4.21 -5.67
CA SER A 138 -15.93 5.38 -6.45
C SER A 138 -14.93 4.99 -7.53
N ILE A 139 -13.93 4.18 -7.19
CA ILE A 139 -12.92 3.70 -8.13
C ILE A 139 -13.55 2.75 -9.15
N GLU A 140 -14.38 1.81 -8.72
CA GLU A 140 -15.03 0.85 -9.62
C GLU A 140 -15.91 1.53 -10.66
N ARG A 141 -16.71 2.53 -10.25
CA ARG A 141 -17.55 3.31 -11.19
C ARG A 141 -16.75 4.08 -12.24
N SER A 142 -15.58 4.58 -11.86
CA SER A 142 -14.77 5.40 -12.75
C SER A 142 -13.81 4.59 -13.63
N CYS A 143 -13.42 3.42 -13.18
CA CYS A 143 -12.22 2.74 -13.69
C CYS A 143 -12.43 1.25 -13.97
N PHE A 144 -13.61 0.72 -13.65
CA PHE A 144 -13.94 -0.70 -13.83
C PHE A 144 -12.97 -1.66 -13.10
N ILE A 145 -12.32 -1.18 -12.04
CA ILE A 145 -11.44 -1.97 -11.17
C ILE A 145 -12.01 -1.91 -9.77
N ARG A 146 -12.29 -3.07 -9.16
CA ARG A 146 -12.71 -3.14 -7.76
C ARG A 146 -11.49 -3.34 -6.85
N PRO A 147 -11.14 -2.33 -6.04
CA PRO A 147 -10.06 -2.47 -5.06
C PRO A 147 -10.42 -3.42 -3.92
N LYS A 148 -9.41 -3.91 -3.21
CA LYS A 148 -9.61 -4.63 -1.96
C LYS A 148 -9.89 -3.67 -0.82
N ILE A 149 -10.85 -4.00 0.02
CA ILE A 149 -11.24 -3.17 1.16
C ILE A 149 -10.45 -3.62 2.38
N ILE A 150 -9.54 -2.77 2.83
CA ILE A 150 -8.71 -2.94 4.02
C ILE A 150 -8.93 -1.71 4.91
N PRO A 151 -9.77 -1.80 5.96
CA PRO A 151 -10.03 -0.66 6.83
C PRO A 151 -8.76 -0.08 7.45
N HIS A 152 -8.77 1.23 7.72
CA HIS A 152 -7.69 1.86 8.48
C HIS A 152 -7.56 1.20 9.85
N PRO A 153 -6.32 0.94 10.30
CA PRO A 153 -6.09 0.58 11.68
C PRO A 153 -6.55 1.73 12.60
N VAL A 154 -7.10 1.38 13.75
CA VAL A 154 -7.48 2.34 14.77
C VAL A 154 -6.59 2.18 16.00
N LEU A 155 -6.33 3.30 16.70
CA LEU A 155 -5.67 3.24 18.01
C LEU A 155 -6.63 2.61 19.02
N GLU A 156 -6.10 1.69 19.79
CA GLU A 156 -6.80 1.13 20.94
C GLU A 156 -6.80 2.18 22.05
N HIS A 157 -7.81 3.06 22.05
CA HIS A 157 -8.06 3.95 23.16
C HIS A 157 -8.98 3.26 24.16
N ASP A 158 -8.46 3.00 25.34
CA ASP A 158 -9.12 2.41 26.52
C ASP A 158 -9.45 0.91 26.45
N LYS A 159 -8.80 0.21 27.37
CA LYS A 159 -8.95 -1.25 27.56
C LYS A 159 -10.34 -1.69 28.01
N ASN A 160 -11.27 -0.76 28.23
CA ASN A 160 -12.58 -1.06 28.84
C ASN A 160 -13.78 -1.01 27.90
N ASN A 161 -13.68 -0.54 26.66
CA ASN A 161 -14.85 -0.36 25.79
C ASN A 161 -14.71 -0.76 24.33
N PHE A 162 -13.60 -1.35 23.89
CA PHE A 162 -13.48 -1.83 22.52
C PHE A 162 -13.02 -3.28 22.50
N CYS A 163 -13.97 -4.18 22.30
CA CYS A 163 -13.68 -5.53 21.85
C CYS A 163 -13.19 -5.43 20.39
N LEU A 164 -11.90 -5.19 20.22
CA LEU A 164 -11.27 -5.51 18.94
C LEU A 164 -11.33 -7.03 18.83
N ASP A 165 -12.08 -7.50 17.86
CA ASP A 165 -11.95 -8.86 17.40
C ASP A 165 -10.51 -8.99 16.85
N THR A 166 -9.57 -9.29 17.76
CA THR A 166 -8.12 -9.36 17.54
C THR A 166 -7.72 -10.51 16.61
N LYS A 167 -8.70 -11.22 16.05
CA LYS A 167 -8.53 -12.21 14.99
C LYS A 167 -8.60 -11.57 13.61
N PHE A 168 -7.93 -10.42 13.43
CA PHE A 168 -7.58 -9.99 12.10
C PHE A 168 -6.49 -10.92 11.58
N ASN A 169 -6.89 -12.06 11.10
CA ASN A 169 -6.00 -13.00 10.47
C ASN A 169 -5.72 -12.51 9.05
N PHE A 170 -4.64 -11.74 8.91
CA PHE A 170 -4.19 -11.14 7.65
C PHE A 170 -4.07 -12.22 6.55
N LYS A 171 -3.59 -13.41 6.88
CA LYS A 171 -3.47 -14.56 5.97
C LYS A 171 -4.84 -15.06 5.48
N ASN A 172 -5.82 -15.19 6.37
CA ASN A 172 -7.09 -15.84 6.04
C ASN A 172 -8.11 -14.89 5.40
N LYS A 173 -8.09 -13.59 5.76
CA LYS A 173 -9.08 -12.65 5.25
C LYS A 173 -8.79 -12.16 3.83
N PHE A 174 -7.54 -12.28 3.37
CA PHE A 174 -7.13 -11.73 2.07
C PHE A 174 -6.78 -12.80 1.04
N ASN A 175 -6.92 -14.07 1.38
CA ASN A 175 -6.58 -15.18 0.48
C ASN A 175 -5.18 -14.98 -0.16
N VAL A 176 -4.23 -14.52 0.68
CA VAL A 176 -2.83 -14.28 0.30
C VAL A 176 -2.05 -15.60 0.36
N THR A 177 -2.73 -16.70 -0.02
CA THR A 177 -2.09 -17.99 -0.21
C THR A 177 -1.09 -17.87 -1.35
N GLY A 178 0.17 -18.13 -1.06
CA GLY A 178 1.26 -18.06 -2.02
C GLY A 178 2.17 -16.82 -1.95
N ILE A 179 1.89 -15.84 -1.08
CA ILE A 179 2.81 -14.72 -0.85
C ILE A 179 3.62 -14.91 0.44
N PHE A 180 3.13 -15.73 1.39
CA PHE A 180 3.76 -15.97 2.70
C PHE A 180 4.00 -17.46 3.00
N ASP A 181 4.00 -18.34 1.99
CA ASP A 181 4.46 -19.72 2.15
C ASP A 181 5.96 -19.89 1.91
#